data_e81c81244ad52b2f056a612aaf979b94
#
_entry.id   e81c81244ad52b2f056a612aaf979b94
#
_cell.length_a   1.000
_cell.length_b   1.000
_cell.length_c   1.000
_cell.angle_alpha   90.00
_cell.angle_beta   90.00
_cell.angle_gamma   90.00
#
_symmetry.space_group_name_H-M   'P 1'
#
loop_
_entity.id
_entity.type
_entity.pdbx_description
1 polymer ?
#
loop_
_entity_poly.entity_id
_entity_poly.type
_entity_poly.pdbx_seq_one_letter_code
_entity_poly.pdbx_strand_id
1 'polypeptide(L)'
;GKFSIHTTRKRLINVQRELKTEGKDYRAFEVLNLGKYEREYFVSGMSELDEKTQTQKETNKEIAFNSLILKAYEGEPISGFRTLRGKKNNRVIAIGPANMPVSRLFVEEVIQECVEKGVTKADLLAFEFEMGLFPNMQDNASSKGIDLVIKHIPKEVFDKRAVDKGEAKFHDVAYIEVVPSIKGNTVSINLTNYSVYYTQGSATETEKNLKDGKAAIVVDNGQVIKLSKDKSGMNNPREVLTKKWDDWIDYWSVDFDFESKKEIIRVKDSKTGEAKDVWTGDYIFENEWQSFRTREDRSLDLQSAFWECSPGRRKIAIKVIDIFGNDTMKIIPVTIGGKV
;
A
#
# COMPACT_ATOMS: atom_id res chain seq x y z
N GLY A 1 4.67 3.03 17.49
CA GLY A 1 4.60 3.84 16.26
C GLY A 1 5.14 3.06 15.06
N LYS A 2 4.90 3.53 13.84
CA LYS A 2 5.26 2.89 12.56
C LYS A 2 6.75 2.51 12.50
N PHE A 3 7.61 3.43 12.92
CA PHE A 3 9.06 3.22 13.00
C PHE A 3 9.45 2.07 13.96
N SER A 4 8.79 1.95 15.12
CA SER A 4 9.07 0.85 16.06
C SER A 4 8.68 -0.51 15.48
N ILE A 5 7.55 -0.58 14.77
CA ILE A 5 7.10 -1.80 14.08
C ILE A 5 8.11 -2.18 12.98
N HIS A 6 8.54 -1.21 12.17
CA HIS A 6 9.54 -1.45 11.14
C HIS A 6 10.87 -1.98 11.72
N THR A 7 11.36 -1.36 12.80
CA THR A 7 12.56 -1.83 13.50
C THR A 7 12.39 -3.25 14.06
N THR A 8 11.22 -3.57 14.65
CA THR A 8 10.92 -4.91 15.16
C THR A 8 10.88 -5.94 14.04
N ARG A 9 10.24 -5.60 12.91
CA ARG A 9 10.19 -6.45 11.72
C ARG A 9 11.60 -6.81 11.25
N LYS A 10 12.49 -5.83 11.11
CA LYS A 10 13.90 -6.06 10.72
C LYS A 10 14.65 -6.95 11.72
N ARG A 11 14.42 -6.79 13.02
CA ARG A 11 15.04 -7.65 14.05
C ARG A 11 14.58 -9.10 13.94
N LEU A 12 13.28 -9.33 13.73
CA LEU A 12 12.75 -10.68 13.55
C LEU A 12 13.28 -11.33 12.27
N ILE A 13 13.38 -10.58 11.18
CA ILE A 13 13.99 -11.04 9.92
C ILE A 13 15.45 -11.46 10.15
N ASN A 14 16.23 -10.68 10.90
CA ASN A 14 17.60 -11.06 11.24
C ASN A 14 17.68 -12.39 11.99
N VAL A 15 16.83 -12.57 13.01
CA VAL A 15 16.77 -13.84 13.76
C VAL A 15 16.44 -15.02 12.83
N GLN A 16 15.50 -14.86 11.91
CA GLN A 16 15.18 -15.90 10.93
C GLN A 16 16.39 -16.25 10.04
N ARG A 17 17.16 -15.24 9.61
CA ARG A 17 18.38 -15.44 8.82
C ARG A 17 19.46 -16.18 9.61
N GLU A 18 19.69 -15.81 10.87
CA GLU A 18 20.63 -16.47 11.75
C GLU A 18 20.26 -17.94 11.93
N LEU A 19 18.98 -18.23 12.23
CA LEU A 19 18.49 -19.61 12.36
C LEU A 19 18.67 -20.40 11.08
N LYS A 20 18.36 -19.80 9.90
CA LYS A 20 18.57 -20.44 8.61
C LYS A 20 20.04 -20.75 8.35
N THR A 21 20.95 -19.83 8.69
CA THR A 21 22.39 -20.03 8.54
C THR A 21 22.90 -21.17 9.43
N GLU A 22 22.30 -21.33 10.62
CA GLU A 22 22.59 -22.41 11.56
C GLU A 22 21.91 -23.74 11.18
N GLY A 23 21.15 -23.79 10.07
CA GLY A 23 20.40 -24.98 9.66
C GLY A 23 19.21 -25.31 10.57
N LYS A 24 18.77 -24.35 11.38
CA LYS A 24 17.60 -24.48 12.26
C LYS A 24 16.33 -24.06 11.54
N ASP A 25 15.23 -24.70 11.91
CA ASP A 25 13.90 -24.31 11.42
C ASP A 25 13.42 -23.01 12.09
N TYR A 26 12.62 -22.23 11.35
CA TYR A 26 12.00 -21.02 11.87
C TYR A 26 10.57 -20.88 11.34
N ARG A 27 9.74 -20.17 12.10
CA ARG A 27 8.37 -19.85 11.66
C ARG A 27 8.32 -18.49 10.99
N ALA A 28 7.56 -18.39 9.91
CA ALA A 28 7.18 -17.11 9.34
C ALA A 28 6.41 -16.28 10.38
N PHE A 29 6.48 -14.97 10.28
CA PHE A 29 5.68 -14.05 11.10
C PHE A 29 4.99 -13.03 10.20
N GLU A 30 3.85 -12.54 10.68
CA GLU A 30 3.12 -11.47 10.03
C GLU A 30 2.93 -10.28 10.99
N VAL A 31 2.92 -9.07 10.42
CA VAL A 31 2.58 -7.86 11.16
C VAL A 31 1.10 -7.57 10.93
N LEU A 32 0.28 -7.91 11.91
CA LEU A 32 -1.16 -7.65 11.87
C LEU A 32 -1.44 -6.20 12.27
N ASN A 33 -2.42 -5.61 11.59
CA ASN A 33 -2.88 -4.26 11.85
C ASN A 33 -4.36 -4.28 12.24
N LEU A 34 -4.69 -3.66 13.37
CA LEU A 34 -6.09 -3.54 13.82
C LEU A 34 -6.98 -2.88 12.77
N GLY A 35 -6.47 -1.92 12.00
CA GLY A 35 -7.21 -1.28 10.93
C GLY A 35 -7.73 -2.23 9.85
N LYS A 36 -7.08 -3.40 9.66
CA LYS A 36 -7.61 -4.44 8.75
C LYS A 36 -8.91 -5.02 9.30
N TYR A 37 -8.99 -5.29 10.59
CA TYR A 37 -10.19 -5.82 11.25
C TYR A 37 -11.30 -4.77 11.34
N GLU A 38 -10.98 -3.51 11.55
CA GLU A 38 -11.95 -2.41 11.54
C GLU A 38 -12.50 -2.17 10.14
N ARG A 39 -11.68 -2.34 9.09
CA ARG A 39 -12.14 -2.33 7.69
C ARG A 39 -13.18 -3.42 7.45
N GLU A 40 -12.96 -4.63 7.98
CA GLU A 40 -13.93 -5.74 7.89
C GLU A 40 -15.25 -5.45 8.58
N TYR A 41 -15.26 -4.61 9.61
CA TYR A 41 -16.51 -4.17 10.22
C TYR A 41 -17.42 -3.45 9.22
N PHE A 42 -16.86 -2.67 8.29
CA PHE A 42 -17.62 -2.04 7.22
C PHE A 42 -18.04 -3.01 6.11
N VAL A 43 -17.37 -4.16 6.02
CA VAL A 43 -17.60 -5.20 5.01
C VAL A 43 -18.50 -6.32 5.55
N SER A 44 -18.26 -6.78 6.78
CA SER A 44 -18.95 -7.92 7.37
C SER A 44 -20.33 -7.54 7.91
N GLY A 45 -21.34 -8.31 7.54
CA GLY A 45 -22.70 -8.16 7.99
C GLY A 45 -23.75 -8.48 6.92
N MET A 46 -23.33 -9.11 5.83
CA MET A 46 -24.14 -9.28 4.62
C MET A 46 -24.87 -10.62 4.49
N SER A 47 -24.73 -11.56 5.43
CA SER A 47 -25.20 -12.93 5.16
C SER A 47 -26.50 -13.41 5.81
N GLU A 48 -27.18 -12.63 6.68
CA GLU A 48 -28.30 -13.18 7.45
C GLU A 48 -29.53 -12.26 7.64
N LEU A 49 -29.79 -11.28 6.79
CA LEU A 49 -30.93 -10.36 6.93
C LEU A 49 -31.76 -10.26 5.65
N ASP A 50 -33.07 -9.95 5.79
CA ASP A 50 -33.98 -9.67 4.67
C ASP A 50 -33.42 -8.61 3.72
N GLU A 51 -33.57 -8.81 2.40
CA GLU A 51 -32.98 -7.97 1.33
C GLU A 51 -33.14 -6.45 1.53
N LYS A 52 -34.31 -5.99 1.97
CA LYS A 52 -34.56 -4.55 2.22
C LYS A 52 -33.80 -3.99 3.41
N THR A 53 -33.66 -4.75 4.49
CA THR A 53 -32.93 -4.36 5.70
C THR A 53 -31.41 -4.42 5.44
N GLN A 54 -30.98 -5.33 4.58
CA GLN A 54 -29.63 -5.50 4.10
C GLN A 54 -29.17 -4.27 3.31
N THR A 55 -29.94 -3.86 2.30
CA THR A 55 -29.64 -2.69 1.45
C THR A 55 -29.51 -1.39 2.22
N GLN A 56 -30.40 -1.15 3.21
CA GLN A 56 -30.32 0.05 4.07
C GLN A 56 -29.10 0.04 4.99
N LYS A 57 -28.73 -1.13 5.54
CA LYS A 57 -27.54 -1.25 6.39
C LYS A 57 -26.25 -1.12 5.62
N GLU A 58 -26.20 -1.66 4.38
CA GLU A 58 -25.06 -1.49 3.45
C GLU A 58 -24.85 -0.03 3.10
N THR A 59 -25.92 0.68 2.72
CA THR A 59 -25.86 2.11 2.41
C THR A 59 -25.37 2.93 3.61
N ASN A 60 -25.84 2.63 4.82
CA ASN A 60 -25.41 3.34 6.03
C ASN A 60 -23.93 3.07 6.37
N LYS A 61 -23.46 1.85 6.16
CA LYS A 61 -22.03 1.49 6.35
C LYS A 61 -21.13 2.18 5.32
N GLU A 62 -21.55 2.22 4.06
CA GLU A 62 -20.83 2.94 3.03
C GLU A 62 -20.73 4.44 3.32
N ILE A 63 -21.81 5.06 3.76
CA ILE A 63 -21.85 6.47 4.18
C ILE A 63 -20.89 6.70 5.37
N ALA A 64 -20.93 5.82 6.37
CA ALA A 64 -20.05 5.90 7.53
C ALA A 64 -18.57 5.73 7.13
N PHE A 65 -18.28 4.78 6.25
CA PHE A 65 -16.95 4.57 5.69
C PHE A 65 -16.43 5.79 4.93
N ASN A 66 -17.23 6.31 3.99
CA ASN A 66 -16.88 7.50 3.22
C ASN A 66 -16.65 8.72 4.14
N SER A 67 -17.47 8.90 5.16
CA SER A 67 -17.32 9.98 6.15
C SER A 67 -16.02 9.84 6.95
N LEU A 68 -15.65 8.61 7.34
CA LEU A 68 -14.40 8.33 8.04
C LEU A 68 -13.19 8.70 7.18
N ILE A 69 -13.18 8.25 5.92
CA ILE A 69 -12.08 8.52 4.98
C ILE A 69 -11.98 10.01 4.67
N LEU A 70 -13.11 10.68 4.40
CA LEU A 70 -13.14 12.12 4.14
C LEU A 70 -12.61 12.91 5.34
N LYS A 71 -13.02 12.56 6.57
CA LYS A 71 -12.50 13.20 7.77
C LYS A 71 -10.98 13.03 7.89
N ALA A 72 -10.47 11.83 7.67
CA ALA A 72 -9.04 11.55 7.75
C ALA A 72 -8.25 12.25 6.64
N TYR A 73 -8.85 12.44 5.46
CA TYR A 73 -8.25 13.15 4.33
C TYR A 73 -8.44 14.67 4.42
N GLU A 74 -9.20 15.16 5.41
CA GLU A 74 -9.60 16.57 5.57
C GLU A 74 -10.43 17.06 4.36
N GLY A 75 -11.26 16.18 3.80
CA GLY A 75 -12.18 16.48 2.71
C GLY A 75 -13.58 16.81 3.20
N GLU A 76 -14.28 17.64 2.46
CA GLU A 76 -15.68 17.96 2.69
C GLU A 76 -16.58 17.04 1.86
N PRO A 77 -17.68 16.49 2.40
CA PRO A 77 -18.59 15.65 1.64
C PRO A 77 -19.32 16.48 0.57
N ILE A 78 -19.59 15.86 -0.58
CA ILE A 78 -20.41 16.41 -1.65
C ILE A 78 -21.54 15.44 -2.00
N SER A 79 -22.61 15.97 -2.61
CA SER A 79 -23.79 15.21 -3.04
C SER A 79 -24.09 15.46 -4.52
N GLY A 80 -24.92 14.58 -5.10
CA GLY A 80 -25.31 14.71 -6.53
C GLY A 80 -24.33 14.09 -7.53
N PHE A 81 -23.42 13.24 -7.04
CA PHE A 81 -22.45 12.48 -7.82
C PHE A 81 -22.62 10.98 -7.60
N ARG A 82 -22.26 10.17 -8.60
CA ARG A 82 -22.33 8.69 -8.54
C ARG A 82 -21.12 8.09 -7.84
N THR A 83 -19.91 8.53 -8.23
CA THR A 83 -18.63 7.98 -7.77
C THR A 83 -17.84 8.96 -6.89
N LEU A 84 -18.10 10.27 -7.04
CA LEU A 84 -17.41 11.31 -6.29
C LEU A 84 -18.09 11.55 -4.94
N ARG A 85 -17.33 11.44 -3.86
CA ARG A 85 -17.84 11.45 -2.47
C ARG A 85 -17.51 12.73 -1.71
N GLY A 86 -16.49 13.47 -2.15
CA GLY A 86 -16.04 14.67 -1.43
C GLY A 86 -15.25 15.63 -2.29
N LYS A 87 -14.82 16.71 -1.66
CA LYS A 87 -13.88 17.69 -2.24
C LYS A 87 -12.84 18.08 -1.20
N LYS A 88 -11.63 18.38 -1.63
CA LYS A 88 -10.57 19.02 -0.84
C LYS A 88 -9.90 20.09 -1.69
N ASN A 89 -9.86 21.33 -1.21
CA ASN A 89 -9.41 22.47 -2.00
C ASN A 89 -10.14 22.52 -3.36
N ASN A 90 -9.40 22.48 -4.47
CA ASN A 90 -9.94 22.52 -5.84
C ASN A 90 -9.96 21.13 -6.52
N ARG A 91 -10.01 20.05 -5.76
CA ARG A 91 -10.01 18.67 -6.25
C ARG A 91 -11.22 17.92 -5.70
N VAL A 92 -11.91 17.15 -6.54
CA VAL A 92 -12.95 16.24 -6.09
C VAL A 92 -12.32 14.91 -5.62
N ILE A 93 -13.04 14.19 -4.78
CA ILE A 93 -12.54 12.96 -4.16
C ILE A 93 -13.46 11.81 -4.52
N ALA A 94 -12.91 10.79 -5.18
CA ALA A 94 -13.49 9.47 -5.31
C ALA A 94 -12.88 8.53 -4.26
N ILE A 95 -13.70 7.68 -3.64
CA ILE A 95 -13.26 6.70 -2.65
C ILE A 95 -13.57 5.32 -3.19
N GLY A 96 -12.55 4.48 -3.31
CA GLY A 96 -12.67 3.10 -3.72
C GLY A 96 -13.40 2.24 -2.69
N PRO A 97 -13.88 1.06 -3.09
CA PRO A 97 -14.60 0.15 -2.20
C PRO A 97 -13.72 -0.31 -1.03
N ALA A 98 -14.37 -0.55 0.12
CA ALA A 98 -13.66 -0.97 1.32
C ALA A 98 -13.13 -2.40 1.25
N ASN A 99 -13.77 -3.27 0.47
CA ASN A 99 -13.60 -4.73 0.52
C ASN A 99 -12.93 -5.35 -0.70
N MET A 100 -12.66 -4.57 -1.74
CA MET A 100 -12.03 -5.09 -2.95
C MET A 100 -11.10 -4.04 -3.57
N PRO A 101 -10.13 -4.46 -4.40
CA PRO A 101 -9.29 -3.55 -5.14
C PRO A 101 -10.12 -2.66 -6.08
N VAL A 102 -9.69 -1.43 -6.27
CA VAL A 102 -10.24 -0.56 -7.31
C VAL A 102 -9.94 -1.17 -8.67
N SER A 103 -11.00 -1.45 -9.41
CA SER A 103 -10.91 -2.02 -10.75
C SER A 103 -10.73 -0.93 -11.81
N ARG A 104 -10.31 -1.37 -13.00
CA ARG A 104 -10.24 -0.50 -14.17
C ARG A 104 -11.60 0.16 -14.49
N LEU A 105 -12.68 -0.61 -14.39
CA LEU A 105 -14.03 -0.12 -14.65
C LEU A 105 -14.38 1.04 -13.70
N PHE A 106 -14.10 0.90 -12.43
CA PHE A 106 -14.36 1.96 -11.44
C PHE A 106 -13.60 3.25 -11.77
N VAL A 107 -12.32 3.15 -12.17
CA VAL A 107 -11.55 4.34 -12.56
C VAL A 107 -12.11 4.99 -13.82
N GLU A 108 -12.53 4.18 -14.80
CA GLU A 108 -13.20 4.68 -16.03
C GLU A 108 -14.51 5.42 -15.71
N GLU A 109 -15.32 4.90 -14.78
CA GLU A 109 -16.54 5.56 -14.30
C GLU A 109 -16.25 6.91 -13.62
N VAL A 110 -15.21 6.96 -12.77
CA VAL A 110 -14.75 8.21 -12.13
C VAL A 110 -14.33 9.24 -13.18
N ILE A 111 -13.52 8.82 -14.16
CA ILE A 111 -13.06 9.70 -15.24
C ILE A 111 -14.24 10.19 -16.06
N GLN A 112 -15.18 9.31 -16.41
CA GLN A 112 -16.37 9.67 -17.18
C GLN A 112 -17.24 10.69 -16.43
N GLU A 113 -17.48 10.46 -15.14
CA GLU A 113 -18.25 11.40 -14.32
C GLU A 113 -17.55 12.76 -14.20
N CYS A 114 -16.21 12.79 -14.10
CA CYS A 114 -15.45 14.03 -14.12
C CYS A 114 -15.66 14.79 -15.45
N VAL A 115 -15.63 14.10 -16.59
CA VAL A 115 -15.90 14.72 -17.91
C VAL A 115 -17.33 15.26 -17.98
N GLU A 116 -18.34 14.46 -17.60
CA GLU A 116 -19.75 14.85 -17.60
C GLU A 116 -20.05 16.08 -16.75
N LYS A 117 -19.33 16.24 -15.65
CA LYS A 117 -19.50 17.33 -14.67
C LYS A 117 -18.53 18.50 -14.86
N GLY A 118 -17.65 18.44 -15.86
CA GLY A 118 -16.66 19.48 -16.12
C GLY A 118 -15.58 19.60 -15.02
N VAL A 119 -15.30 18.51 -14.31
CA VAL A 119 -14.28 18.44 -13.27
C VAL A 119 -12.92 18.13 -13.91
N THR A 120 -11.92 18.96 -13.63
CA THR A 120 -10.57 18.82 -14.20
C THR A 120 -9.55 18.26 -13.22
N LYS A 121 -9.88 18.13 -11.93
CA LYS A 121 -8.96 17.65 -10.91
C LYS A 121 -9.67 16.68 -9.97
N ALA A 122 -9.17 15.46 -9.86
CA ALA A 122 -9.73 14.42 -9.01
C ALA A 122 -8.64 13.70 -8.21
N ASP A 123 -8.98 13.32 -6.98
CA ASP A 123 -8.19 12.42 -6.14
C ASP A 123 -8.96 11.11 -6.00
N LEU A 124 -8.30 10.00 -6.29
CA LEU A 124 -8.84 8.66 -6.11
C LEU A 124 -8.16 8.02 -4.92
N LEU A 125 -8.92 7.78 -3.86
CA LEU A 125 -8.45 7.20 -2.61
C LEU A 125 -8.89 5.74 -2.52
N ALA A 126 -7.98 4.79 -2.29
CA ALA A 126 -8.32 3.39 -2.07
C ALA A 126 -7.29 2.67 -1.20
N PHE A 127 -7.68 1.54 -0.61
CA PHE A 127 -6.74 0.65 0.09
C PHE A 127 -5.93 -0.18 -0.88
N GLU A 128 -6.52 -0.59 -1.98
CA GLU A 128 -5.93 -1.52 -2.94
C GLU A 128 -6.37 -1.15 -4.37
N PHE A 129 -5.53 -1.47 -5.34
CA PHE A 129 -5.78 -1.26 -6.76
C PHE A 129 -5.47 -2.53 -7.53
N GLU A 130 -6.25 -2.83 -8.58
CA GLU A 130 -5.95 -3.92 -9.50
C GLU A 130 -4.58 -3.73 -10.16
N MET A 131 -3.91 -4.85 -10.44
CA MET A 131 -2.63 -4.84 -11.11
C MET A 131 -2.72 -4.30 -12.54
N GLY A 132 -1.71 -3.52 -12.94
CA GLY A 132 -1.62 -3.00 -14.30
C GLY A 132 -2.53 -1.81 -14.60
N LEU A 133 -3.25 -1.27 -13.60
CA LEU A 133 -4.04 -0.05 -13.77
C LEU A 133 -3.19 1.17 -14.14
N PHE A 134 -2.00 1.26 -13.58
CA PHE A 134 -1.13 2.42 -13.70
C PHE A 134 0.16 2.08 -14.45
N PRO A 135 0.71 3.00 -15.23
CA PRO A 135 0.32 4.40 -15.43
C PRO A 135 -0.86 4.64 -16.41
N ASN A 136 -1.30 3.62 -17.16
CA ASN A 136 -2.23 3.75 -18.29
C ASN A 136 -3.51 4.54 -17.97
N MET A 137 -4.07 4.40 -16.76
CA MET A 137 -5.30 5.10 -16.39
C MET A 137 -5.06 6.59 -16.11
N GLN A 138 -3.90 6.97 -15.62
CA GLN A 138 -3.52 8.37 -15.44
C GLN A 138 -3.32 9.05 -16.80
N ASP A 139 -2.71 8.36 -17.76
CA ASP A 139 -2.54 8.84 -19.13
C ASP A 139 -3.90 9.01 -19.82
N ASN A 140 -4.83 8.06 -19.63
CA ASN A 140 -6.20 8.16 -20.14
C ASN A 140 -6.95 9.37 -19.54
N ALA A 141 -6.85 9.58 -18.22
CA ALA A 141 -7.43 10.73 -17.54
C ALA A 141 -6.84 12.05 -18.08
N SER A 142 -5.52 12.11 -18.20
CA SER A 142 -4.80 13.28 -18.72
C SER A 142 -5.20 13.61 -20.17
N SER A 143 -5.38 12.59 -21.03
CA SER A 143 -5.85 12.77 -22.42
C SER A 143 -7.25 13.38 -22.50
N LYS A 144 -8.06 13.23 -21.46
CA LYS A 144 -9.40 13.83 -21.30
C LYS A 144 -9.38 15.15 -20.51
N GLY A 145 -8.20 15.71 -20.24
CA GLY A 145 -8.05 16.96 -19.51
C GLY A 145 -8.27 16.86 -18.00
N ILE A 146 -8.16 15.65 -17.42
CA ILE A 146 -8.35 15.41 -16.00
C ILE A 146 -7.00 15.12 -15.35
N ASP A 147 -6.63 15.92 -14.37
CA ASP A 147 -5.51 15.66 -13.44
C ASP A 147 -5.98 14.69 -12.36
N LEU A 148 -5.76 13.38 -12.58
CA LEU A 148 -6.12 12.30 -11.65
C LEU A 148 -4.93 11.92 -10.78
N VAL A 149 -5.04 12.18 -9.49
CA VAL A 149 -4.07 11.76 -8.48
C VAL A 149 -4.61 10.56 -7.71
N ILE A 150 -3.77 9.55 -7.53
CA ILE A 150 -4.14 8.29 -6.92
C ILE A 150 -3.39 8.13 -5.62
N LYS A 151 -4.13 7.84 -4.55
CA LYS A 151 -3.56 7.75 -3.20
C LYS A 151 -4.01 6.50 -2.48
N HIS A 152 -3.06 5.86 -1.79
CA HIS A 152 -3.38 4.83 -0.82
C HIS A 152 -3.99 5.41 0.45
N ILE A 153 -5.08 4.82 0.89
CA ILE A 153 -5.68 5.07 2.19
C ILE A 153 -4.79 4.38 3.24
N PRO A 154 -4.19 5.14 4.17
CA PRO A 154 -3.35 4.55 5.20
C PRO A 154 -4.21 3.77 6.21
N LYS A 155 -3.66 2.70 6.77
CA LYS A 155 -4.35 1.88 7.78
C LYS A 155 -4.66 2.67 9.06
N GLU A 156 -3.90 3.72 9.30
CA GLU A 156 -4.04 4.64 10.43
C GLU A 156 -5.34 5.45 10.41
N VAL A 157 -6.11 5.45 9.32
CA VAL A 157 -7.43 6.14 9.26
C VAL A 157 -8.43 5.57 10.26
N PHE A 158 -8.26 4.32 10.68
CA PHE A 158 -9.09 3.69 11.70
C PHE A 158 -8.64 4.02 13.13
N ASP A 159 -7.45 4.54 13.34
CA ASP A 159 -6.99 5.04 14.64
C ASP A 159 -7.37 6.51 14.81
N LYS A 160 -8.43 6.76 15.60
CA LYS A 160 -8.90 8.11 15.88
C LYS A 160 -7.80 9.03 16.40
N ARG A 161 -6.86 8.51 17.21
CA ARG A 161 -5.75 9.31 17.75
C ARG A 161 -4.75 9.69 16.68
N ALA A 162 -4.49 8.79 15.73
CA ALA A 162 -3.62 9.07 14.60
C ALA A 162 -4.23 10.11 13.66
N VAL A 163 -5.54 10.00 13.40
CA VAL A 163 -6.27 10.98 12.58
C VAL A 163 -6.27 12.36 13.25
N ASP A 164 -6.64 12.43 14.54
CA ASP A 164 -6.70 13.71 15.28
C ASP A 164 -5.31 14.38 15.40
N LYS A 165 -4.21 13.62 15.32
CA LYS A 165 -2.83 14.13 15.31
C LYS A 165 -2.27 14.41 13.91
N GLY A 166 -3.03 14.13 12.84
CA GLY A 166 -2.55 14.24 11.46
C GLY A 166 -1.47 13.22 11.08
N GLU A 167 -1.42 12.08 11.80
CA GLU A 167 -0.48 10.99 11.51
C GLU A 167 -0.97 10.06 10.40
N ALA A 168 -2.27 10.11 10.03
CA ALA A 168 -2.86 9.38 8.92
C ALA A 168 -2.51 10.06 7.60
N LYS A 169 -1.37 9.71 7.01
CA LYS A 169 -0.89 10.31 5.76
C LYS A 169 -1.27 9.44 4.57
N PHE A 170 -2.00 10.03 3.62
CA PHE A 170 -2.33 9.41 2.35
C PHE A 170 -1.14 9.53 1.41
N HIS A 171 -0.65 8.39 0.93
CA HIS A 171 0.52 8.32 0.07
C HIS A 171 0.11 8.08 -1.37
N ASP A 172 0.86 8.66 -2.32
CA ASP A 172 0.70 8.33 -3.73
C ASP A 172 1.12 6.87 -3.97
N VAL A 173 0.55 6.23 -4.97
CA VAL A 173 0.73 4.79 -5.23
C VAL A 173 2.18 4.49 -5.58
N ALA A 174 2.79 3.55 -4.88
CA ALA A 174 4.07 2.98 -5.25
C ALA A 174 3.86 1.88 -6.32
N TYR A 175 4.74 1.85 -7.31
CA TYR A 175 4.71 0.87 -8.39
C TYR A 175 5.86 -0.13 -8.25
N ILE A 176 5.54 -1.41 -8.38
CA ILE A 176 6.53 -2.50 -8.38
C ILE A 176 6.51 -3.16 -9.77
N GLU A 177 7.67 -3.27 -10.39
CA GLU A 177 7.84 -4.05 -11.61
C GLU A 177 8.74 -5.25 -11.34
N VAL A 178 8.26 -6.43 -11.74
CA VAL A 178 8.98 -7.68 -11.55
C VAL A 178 8.83 -8.57 -12.78
N VAL A 179 9.88 -9.37 -13.03
CA VAL A 179 9.92 -10.36 -14.11
C VAL A 179 10.23 -11.73 -13.50
N PRO A 180 9.32 -12.71 -13.59
CA PRO A 180 9.61 -14.08 -13.17
C PRO A 180 10.57 -14.77 -14.15
N SER A 181 11.53 -15.51 -13.63
CA SER A 181 12.46 -16.35 -14.39
C SER A 181 12.22 -17.81 -14.01
N ILE A 182 11.71 -18.62 -14.94
CA ILE A 182 11.33 -20.00 -14.70
C ILE A 182 12.36 -20.92 -15.35
N LYS A 183 12.84 -21.92 -14.59
CA LYS A 183 13.75 -22.96 -15.05
C LYS A 183 13.26 -24.34 -14.56
N GLY A 184 12.59 -25.09 -15.44
CA GLY A 184 11.97 -26.36 -15.06
C GLY A 184 10.92 -26.16 -13.94
N ASN A 185 11.17 -26.76 -12.78
CA ASN A 185 10.30 -26.63 -11.60
C ASN A 185 10.75 -25.54 -10.62
N THR A 186 11.69 -24.70 -11.02
CA THR A 186 12.15 -23.60 -10.16
C THR A 186 11.77 -22.24 -10.73
N VAL A 187 11.50 -21.29 -9.85
CA VAL A 187 11.19 -19.90 -10.20
C VAL A 187 12.03 -18.94 -9.37
N SER A 188 12.46 -17.87 -10.01
CA SER A 188 13.14 -16.73 -9.38
C SER A 188 12.43 -15.46 -9.82
N ILE A 189 12.39 -14.47 -8.96
CA ILE A 189 11.78 -13.15 -9.23
C ILE A 189 12.88 -12.13 -9.38
N ASN A 190 12.87 -11.41 -10.49
CA ASN A 190 13.73 -10.25 -10.71
C ASN A 190 12.91 -8.98 -10.45
N LEU A 191 13.31 -8.18 -9.49
CA LEU A 191 12.78 -6.86 -9.26
C LEU A 191 13.46 -5.89 -10.24
N THR A 192 12.70 -5.36 -11.19
CA THR A 192 13.23 -4.55 -12.30
C THR A 192 13.02 -3.06 -12.12
N ASN A 193 11.98 -2.66 -11.37
CA ASN A 193 11.72 -1.27 -11.07
C ASN A 193 10.86 -1.13 -9.81
N TYR A 194 11.06 -0.02 -9.11
CA TYR A 194 10.23 0.43 -8.01
C TYR A 194 10.15 1.95 -8.07
N SER A 195 8.96 2.49 -8.15
CA SER A 195 8.75 3.92 -8.18
C SER A 195 7.75 4.35 -7.14
N VAL A 196 8.04 5.48 -6.52
CA VAL A 196 7.23 6.09 -5.49
C VAL A 196 6.84 7.48 -5.98
N TYR A 197 5.55 7.79 -5.94
CA TYR A 197 5.01 9.06 -6.43
C TYR A 197 4.51 9.97 -5.31
N TYR A 198 4.89 9.72 -4.07
CA TYR A 198 4.45 10.59 -2.99
C TYR A 198 5.38 11.77 -2.78
N THR A 199 4.77 12.91 -2.48
CA THR A 199 5.44 14.13 -2.05
C THR A 199 5.14 14.33 -0.57
N GLN A 200 6.17 14.44 0.24
CA GLN A 200 6.05 14.69 1.67
C GLN A 200 6.74 16.00 2.03
N GLY A 201 5.99 17.09 1.98
CA GLY A 201 6.48 18.45 2.18
C GLY A 201 7.04 19.06 0.90
N SER A 202 6.97 20.38 0.82
CA SER A 202 7.66 21.15 -0.21
C SER A 202 9.10 21.43 0.21
N ALA A 203 10.07 21.09 -0.64
CA ALA A 203 11.48 21.40 -0.36
C ALA A 203 11.68 22.89 -0.11
N THR A 204 11.04 23.74 -0.93
CA THR A 204 11.14 25.20 -0.83
C THR A 204 10.54 25.75 0.47
N GLU A 205 9.40 25.20 0.93
CA GLU A 205 8.76 25.63 2.16
C GLU A 205 9.54 25.15 3.39
N THR A 206 10.05 23.92 3.34
CA THR A 206 10.90 23.38 4.42
C THR A 206 12.19 24.15 4.56
N GLU A 207 12.85 24.55 3.44
CA GLU A 207 14.05 25.39 3.47
C GLU A 207 13.82 26.75 4.15
N LYS A 208 12.66 27.37 3.87
CA LYS A 208 12.30 28.65 4.49
C LYS A 208 12.15 28.53 6.01
N ASN A 209 11.55 27.43 6.47
CA ASN A 209 11.22 27.19 7.87
C ASN A 209 12.33 26.47 8.66
N LEU A 210 13.42 26.05 7.98
CA LEU A 210 14.52 25.33 8.61
C LEU A 210 15.34 26.28 9.50
N LYS A 211 15.57 25.85 10.74
CA LYS A 211 16.40 26.61 11.71
C LYS A 211 17.89 26.47 11.37
N ASP A 212 18.68 27.49 11.73
CA ASP A 212 20.11 27.50 11.51
C ASP A 212 20.80 26.30 12.20
N GLY A 213 21.77 25.72 11.52
CA GLY A 213 22.50 24.53 11.97
C GLY A 213 21.68 23.25 12.00
N LYS A 214 20.48 23.22 11.40
CA LYS A 214 19.60 22.04 11.35
C LYS A 214 19.53 21.46 9.94
N ALA A 215 19.10 20.19 9.89
CA ALA A 215 18.80 19.50 8.65
C ALA A 215 17.38 18.88 8.73
N ALA A 216 16.74 18.78 7.58
CA ALA A 216 15.46 18.11 7.40
C ALA A 216 15.52 17.21 6.16
N ILE A 217 14.71 16.17 6.15
CA ILE A 217 14.53 15.29 5.00
C ILE A 217 13.11 15.49 4.49
N VAL A 218 12.99 15.75 3.21
CA VAL A 218 11.69 15.88 2.51
C VAL A 218 11.64 14.91 1.33
N VAL A 219 10.43 14.57 0.93
CA VAL A 219 10.21 13.86 -0.31
C VAL A 219 9.52 14.82 -1.28
N ASP A 220 10.20 15.14 -2.33
CA ASP A 220 9.74 16.09 -3.34
C ASP A 220 9.94 15.50 -4.74
N ASN A 221 8.89 15.48 -5.55
CA ASN A 221 8.89 14.92 -6.92
C ASN A 221 9.49 13.52 -7.01
N GLY A 222 9.12 12.63 -6.09
CA GLY A 222 9.62 11.25 -6.08
C GLY A 222 11.10 11.11 -5.74
N GLN A 223 11.71 12.09 -5.08
CA GLN A 223 13.08 12.04 -4.60
C GLN A 223 13.17 12.37 -3.11
N VAL A 224 13.99 11.65 -2.39
CA VAL A 224 14.33 11.99 -1.01
C VAL A 224 15.47 13.01 -1.02
N ILE A 225 15.19 14.20 -0.51
CA ILE A 225 16.11 15.32 -0.52
C ILE A 225 16.42 15.69 0.92
N LYS A 226 17.70 15.76 1.25
CA LYS A 226 18.18 16.32 2.49
C LYS A 226 18.46 17.81 2.29
N LEU A 227 17.82 18.60 3.12
CA LEU A 227 17.96 20.04 3.23
C LEU A 227 18.74 20.35 4.51
N SER A 228 19.66 21.26 4.45
CA SER A 228 20.39 21.71 5.65
C SER A 228 20.76 23.18 5.57
N LYS A 229 20.77 23.82 6.74
CA LYS A 229 21.33 25.16 6.92
C LYS A 229 22.58 25.08 7.78
N ASP A 230 23.56 25.87 7.46
CA ASP A 230 24.73 26.06 8.31
C ASP A 230 24.39 26.90 9.56
N LYS A 231 25.35 27.08 10.43
CA LYS A 231 25.19 27.91 11.64
C LYS A 231 25.04 29.41 11.35
N SER A 232 25.38 29.85 10.14
CA SER A 232 25.24 31.25 9.70
C SER A 232 23.87 31.52 9.06
N GLY A 233 23.00 30.49 8.95
CA GLY A 233 21.68 30.60 8.34
C GLY A 233 21.69 30.46 6.81
N MET A 234 22.82 30.09 6.20
CA MET A 234 22.92 29.87 4.77
C MET A 234 22.46 28.44 4.41
N ASN A 235 21.61 28.30 3.39
CA ASN A 235 21.19 26.99 2.88
C ASN A 235 22.37 26.31 2.19
N ASN A 236 22.66 25.08 2.62
CA ASN A 236 23.58 24.21 1.88
C ASN A 236 22.92 23.69 0.58
N PRO A 237 23.69 23.26 -0.42
CA PRO A 237 23.14 22.61 -1.60
C PRO A 237 22.24 21.45 -1.22
N ARG A 238 21.15 21.26 -1.96
CA ARG A 238 20.23 20.14 -1.79
C ARG A 238 20.94 18.83 -2.10
N GLU A 239 20.88 17.88 -1.18
CA GLU A 239 21.47 16.55 -1.34
C GLU A 239 20.37 15.55 -1.68
N VAL A 240 20.36 15.02 -2.93
CA VAL A 240 19.44 13.95 -3.34
C VAL A 240 19.97 12.62 -2.80
N LEU A 241 19.20 11.98 -1.93
CA LEU A 241 19.57 10.72 -1.29
C LEU A 241 19.16 9.50 -2.12
N THR A 242 18.09 9.59 -2.93
CA THR A 242 17.62 8.53 -3.82
C THR A 242 18.04 8.83 -5.26
N LYS A 243 19.20 8.31 -5.66
CA LYS A 243 19.76 8.50 -7.01
C LYS A 243 19.29 7.43 -7.98
N LYS A 244 19.01 6.21 -7.47
CA LYS A 244 18.50 5.07 -8.20
C LYS A 244 17.16 4.65 -7.63
N TRP A 245 16.35 3.98 -8.43
CA TRP A 245 15.04 3.49 -7.99
C TRP A 245 15.13 2.51 -6.81
N ASP A 246 16.18 1.70 -6.74
CA ASP A 246 16.39 0.75 -5.65
C ASP A 246 16.84 1.43 -4.33
N ASP A 247 17.31 2.67 -4.36
CA ASP A 247 17.62 3.44 -3.14
C ASP A 247 16.39 3.69 -2.25
N TRP A 248 15.19 3.60 -2.82
CA TRP A 248 13.93 3.68 -2.09
C TRP A 248 13.62 2.46 -1.25
N ILE A 249 14.21 1.31 -1.57
CA ILE A 249 13.87 0.03 -0.98
C ILE A 249 14.74 -0.22 0.25
N ASP A 250 14.12 -0.48 1.41
CA ASP A 250 14.84 -0.95 2.59
C ASP A 250 14.99 -2.47 2.56
N TYR A 251 13.92 -3.19 2.21
CA TYR A 251 13.97 -4.62 1.90
C TYR A 251 12.79 -5.04 1.02
N TRP A 252 12.92 -6.20 0.39
CA TRP A 252 11.84 -6.84 -0.31
C TRP A 252 11.84 -8.34 -0.09
N SER A 253 10.69 -8.96 -0.26
CA SER A 253 10.46 -10.36 0.03
C SER A 253 9.49 -11.00 -0.95
N VAL A 254 9.59 -12.32 -1.09
CA VAL A 254 8.77 -13.11 -2.01
C VAL A 254 8.11 -14.25 -1.23
N ASP A 255 6.83 -14.43 -1.52
CA ASP A 255 6.04 -15.60 -1.19
C ASP A 255 5.75 -16.33 -2.50
N PHE A 256 6.30 -17.52 -2.68
CA PHE A 256 6.20 -18.28 -3.93
C PHE A 256 4.91 -19.10 -4.06
N ASP A 257 4.08 -19.14 -3.00
CA ASP A 257 2.80 -19.84 -2.98
C ASP A 257 1.74 -19.11 -2.13
N PHE A 258 1.47 -17.86 -2.49
CA PHE A 258 0.69 -16.90 -1.70
C PHE A 258 -0.71 -17.39 -1.31
N GLU A 259 -1.35 -18.25 -2.10
CA GLU A 259 -2.68 -18.79 -1.80
C GLU A 259 -2.65 -20.07 -0.92
N SER A 260 -1.46 -20.50 -0.46
CA SER A 260 -1.31 -21.71 0.36
C SER A 260 -1.93 -21.57 1.74
N LYS A 261 -1.93 -20.36 2.33
CA LYS A 261 -2.32 -20.13 3.72
C LYS A 261 -3.40 -19.06 3.86
N LYS A 262 -4.62 -19.51 4.11
CA LYS A 262 -5.77 -18.63 4.33
C LYS A 262 -5.61 -17.87 5.65
N GLU A 263 -5.97 -16.58 5.66
CA GLU A 263 -6.11 -15.81 6.88
C GLU A 263 -7.44 -16.14 7.55
N ILE A 264 -7.37 -16.79 8.70
CA ILE A 264 -8.53 -17.17 9.49
C ILE A 264 -8.56 -16.36 10.77
N ILE A 265 -9.65 -15.66 11.02
CA ILE A 265 -9.90 -14.91 12.24
C ILE A 265 -10.99 -15.57 13.08
N ARG A 266 -10.90 -15.41 14.38
CA ARG A 266 -11.93 -15.89 15.32
C ARG A 266 -12.88 -14.75 15.66
N VAL A 267 -14.12 -14.88 15.21
CA VAL A 267 -15.18 -13.89 15.42
C VAL A 267 -16.17 -14.42 16.43
N LYS A 268 -16.58 -13.62 17.42
CA LYS A 268 -17.66 -13.95 18.31
C LYS A 268 -18.99 -13.63 17.64
N ASP A 269 -19.88 -14.62 17.54
CA ASP A 269 -21.26 -14.42 17.14
C ASP A 269 -21.96 -13.51 18.15
N SER A 270 -22.53 -12.41 17.68
CA SER A 270 -23.17 -11.40 18.53
C SER A 270 -24.45 -11.89 19.20
N LYS A 271 -25.07 -12.99 18.71
CA LYS A 271 -26.31 -13.55 19.24
C LYS A 271 -26.07 -14.71 20.19
N THR A 272 -25.14 -15.61 19.85
CA THR A 272 -24.87 -16.82 20.63
C THR A 272 -23.69 -16.68 21.58
N GLY A 273 -22.80 -15.70 21.36
CA GLY A 273 -21.56 -15.55 22.09
C GLY A 273 -20.49 -16.58 21.74
N GLU A 274 -20.80 -17.52 20.85
CA GLU A 274 -19.86 -18.55 20.42
C GLU A 274 -18.80 -17.98 19.47
N ALA A 275 -17.58 -18.50 19.57
CA ALA A 275 -16.48 -18.12 18.69
C ALA A 275 -16.45 -19.02 17.46
N LYS A 276 -16.53 -18.41 16.27
CA LYS A 276 -16.37 -19.10 14.97
C LYS A 276 -15.10 -18.65 14.27
N ASP A 277 -14.40 -19.59 13.67
CA ASP A 277 -13.27 -19.31 12.80
C ASP A 277 -13.79 -19.00 11.40
N VAL A 278 -13.48 -17.78 10.91
CA VAL A 278 -13.97 -17.25 9.62
C VAL A 278 -12.78 -16.88 8.75
N TRP A 279 -12.81 -17.31 7.51
CA TRP A 279 -11.83 -16.85 6.52
C TRP A 279 -12.13 -15.40 6.11
N THR A 280 -11.13 -14.52 6.18
CA THR A 280 -11.26 -13.09 5.85
C THR A 280 -11.41 -12.80 4.35
N GLY A 281 -11.18 -13.79 3.49
CA GLY A 281 -11.07 -13.62 2.05
C GLY A 281 -9.63 -13.40 1.59
N ASP A 282 -8.71 -13.19 2.52
CA ASP A 282 -7.30 -12.92 2.28
C ASP A 282 -6.39 -14.10 2.63
N TYR A 283 -5.14 -13.99 2.24
CA TYR A 283 -4.09 -14.96 2.49
C TYR A 283 -2.96 -14.33 3.29
N ILE A 284 -2.29 -15.14 4.10
CA ILE A 284 -1.14 -14.75 4.90
C ILE A 284 0.09 -14.75 4.01
N PHE A 285 0.79 -13.61 3.94
CA PHE A 285 2.05 -13.51 3.22
C PHE A 285 3.17 -14.20 4.02
N GLU A 286 3.82 -15.20 3.43
CA GLU A 286 4.96 -15.90 4.02
C GLU A 286 6.26 -15.38 3.40
N ASN A 287 7.24 -15.00 4.23
CA ASN A 287 8.54 -14.54 3.78
C ASN A 287 9.44 -15.74 3.44
N GLU A 288 9.21 -16.40 2.30
CA GLU A 288 9.99 -17.57 1.90
C GLU A 288 11.41 -17.18 1.43
N TRP A 289 11.52 -16.01 0.80
CA TRP A 289 12.79 -15.40 0.45
C TRP A 289 12.76 -13.89 0.68
N GLN A 290 13.95 -13.31 1.00
CA GLN A 290 14.05 -11.88 1.27
C GLN A 290 15.47 -11.36 1.05
N SER A 291 15.58 -10.10 0.59
CA SER A 291 16.79 -9.31 0.59
C SER A 291 16.56 -7.99 1.28
N PHE A 292 17.47 -7.58 2.16
CA PHE A 292 17.34 -6.33 2.89
C PHE A 292 18.68 -5.67 3.21
N ARG A 293 18.66 -4.34 3.30
CA ARG A 293 19.81 -3.53 3.65
C ARG A 293 20.05 -3.58 5.16
N THR A 294 21.28 -3.83 5.55
CA THR A 294 21.72 -3.72 6.94
C THR A 294 22.53 -2.44 7.16
N ARG A 295 22.95 -2.20 8.39
CA ARG A 295 23.85 -1.08 8.69
C ARG A 295 25.25 -1.30 8.10
N GLU A 296 25.70 -2.52 8.05
CA GLU A 296 27.03 -2.95 7.59
C GLU A 296 27.04 -3.18 6.08
N ASP A 297 25.96 -3.79 5.54
CA ASP A 297 25.80 -4.04 4.12
C ASP A 297 24.56 -3.29 3.58
N ARG A 298 24.81 -2.33 2.71
CA ARG A 298 23.79 -1.52 2.05
C ARG A 298 23.39 -2.07 0.68
N SER A 299 23.97 -3.15 0.22
CA SER A 299 23.58 -3.81 -1.01
C SER A 299 22.16 -4.40 -0.92
N LEU A 300 21.53 -4.57 -2.05
CA LEU A 300 20.23 -5.21 -2.18
C LEU A 300 20.30 -6.17 -3.37
N ASP A 301 20.01 -7.45 -3.13
CA ASP A 301 19.82 -8.39 -4.20
C ASP A 301 18.52 -8.06 -4.93
N LEU A 302 18.60 -7.77 -6.22
CA LEU A 302 17.44 -7.45 -7.05
C LEU A 302 16.84 -8.71 -7.71
N GLN A 303 17.47 -9.86 -7.53
CA GLN A 303 17.00 -11.16 -7.95
C GLN A 303 16.87 -12.10 -6.76
N SER A 304 15.72 -12.77 -6.64
CA SER A 304 15.55 -13.81 -5.62
C SER A 304 16.37 -15.06 -5.95
N ALA A 305 16.65 -15.88 -4.95
CA ALA A 305 17.09 -17.24 -5.20
C ALA A 305 16.06 -18.00 -6.05
N PHE A 306 16.51 -19.03 -6.80
CA PHE A 306 15.59 -19.96 -7.44
C PHE A 306 14.92 -20.82 -6.38
N TRP A 307 13.60 -20.84 -6.41
CA TRP A 307 12.75 -21.57 -5.46
C TRP A 307 12.09 -22.75 -6.16
N GLU A 308 12.17 -23.93 -5.56
CA GLU A 308 11.53 -25.12 -6.11
C GLU A 308 10.04 -25.08 -5.83
N CYS A 309 9.26 -25.29 -6.88
CA CYS A 309 7.81 -25.23 -6.83
C CYS A 309 7.19 -26.47 -7.51
N SER A 310 6.11 -26.97 -6.95
CA SER A 310 5.33 -28.01 -7.62
C SER A 310 4.78 -27.51 -8.95
N PRO A 311 4.74 -28.36 -9.99
CA PRO A 311 4.14 -27.99 -11.28
C PRO A 311 2.68 -27.54 -11.14
N GLY A 312 2.28 -26.54 -11.91
CA GLY A 312 0.94 -26.01 -11.91
C GLY A 312 0.90 -24.47 -11.92
N ARG A 313 -0.34 -23.94 -11.92
CA ARG A 313 -0.58 -22.51 -11.84
C ARG A 313 -0.60 -22.07 -10.38
N ARG A 314 0.09 -21.00 -10.08
CA ARG A 314 0.14 -20.42 -8.73
C ARG A 314 0.22 -18.89 -8.77
N LYS A 315 0.00 -18.27 -7.64
CA LYS A 315 0.21 -16.84 -7.43
C LYS A 315 1.43 -16.63 -6.56
N ILE A 316 2.34 -15.80 -7.04
CA ILE A 316 3.54 -15.36 -6.30
C ILE A 316 3.29 -13.92 -5.85
N ALA A 317 3.48 -13.67 -4.56
CA ALA A 317 3.38 -12.33 -4.03
C ALA A 317 4.76 -11.75 -3.76
N ILE A 318 4.95 -10.49 -4.14
CA ILE A 318 6.17 -9.73 -3.93
C ILE A 318 5.84 -8.53 -3.06
N LYS A 319 6.49 -8.42 -1.92
CA LYS A 319 6.30 -7.31 -0.98
C LYS A 319 7.56 -6.48 -0.91
N VAL A 320 7.44 -5.19 -1.18
CA VAL A 320 8.52 -4.20 -1.08
C VAL A 320 8.22 -3.27 0.08
N ILE A 321 9.21 -3.05 0.94
CA ILE A 321 9.13 -2.09 2.05
C ILE A 321 10.12 -0.97 1.77
N ASP A 322 9.61 0.25 1.72
CA ASP A 322 10.43 1.41 1.47
C ASP A 322 11.19 1.87 2.72
N ILE A 323 12.12 2.81 2.53
CA ILE A 323 12.95 3.39 3.60
C ILE A 323 12.14 4.10 4.69
N PHE A 324 10.85 4.41 4.45
CA PHE A 324 9.92 4.98 5.43
C PHE A 324 9.05 3.92 6.11
N GLY A 325 9.20 2.65 5.74
CA GLY A 325 8.45 1.51 6.28
C GLY A 325 7.05 1.35 5.68
N ASN A 326 6.76 1.98 4.54
CA ASN A 326 5.55 1.70 3.79
C ASN A 326 5.71 0.38 3.06
N ASP A 327 4.68 -0.45 3.08
CA ASP A 327 4.66 -1.73 2.38
C ASP A 327 3.79 -1.62 1.12
N THR A 328 4.32 -2.16 0.04
CA THR A 328 3.62 -2.30 -1.24
C THR A 328 3.73 -3.75 -1.66
N MET A 329 2.63 -4.36 -2.10
CA MET A 329 2.59 -5.74 -2.53
C MET A 329 2.10 -5.85 -3.97
N LYS A 330 2.75 -6.73 -4.74
CA LYS A 330 2.33 -7.13 -6.09
C LYS A 330 2.16 -8.64 -6.14
N ILE A 331 1.07 -9.10 -6.72
CA ILE A 331 0.80 -10.51 -6.93
C ILE A 331 0.85 -10.79 -8.44
N ILE A 332 1.60 -11.82 -8.84
CA ILE A 332 1.71 -12.24 -10.23
C ILE A 332 1.28 -13.71 -10.39
N PRO A 333 0.48 -14.06 -11.41
CA PRO A 333 0.22 -15.45 -11.76
C PRO A 333 1.42 -16.04 -12.50
N VAL A 334 1.84 -17.24 -12.11
CA VAL A 334 2.95 -17.96 -12.74
C VAL A 334 2.52 -19.40 -13.00
N THR A 335 2.97 -19.99 -14.09
CA THR A 335 2.76 -21.41 -14.40
C THR A 335 4.11 -22.13 -14.42
N ILE A 336 4.27 -23.12 -13.55
CA ILE A 336 5.48 -23.91 -13.36
C ILE A 336 5.32 -25.26 -14.04
N GLY A 337 6.37 -25.76 -14.70
CA GLY A 337 6.39 -27.10 -15.29
C GLY A 337 5.49 -27.30 -16.53
N GLY A 338 5.00 -26.22 -17.14
CA GLY A 338 4.34 -26.30 -18.46
C GLY A 338 5.36 -26.63 -19.55
N LYS A 339 5.08 -27.63 -20.37
CA LYS A 339 5.83 -27.81 -21.63
C LYS A 339 5.63 -26.54 -22.46
N VAL A 340 6.74 -25.88 -22.80
CA VAL A 340 6.80 -24.84 -23.84
C VAL A 340 6.37 -25.43 -25.16
#